data_01ac74dd8520052d4805a6a5c4905f40
#
_entry.id   01ac74dd8520052d4805a6a5c4905f40
#
_cell.length_a   1.000
_cell.length_b   1.000
_cell.length_c   1.000
_cell.angle_alpha   90.00
_cell.angle_beta   90.00
_cell.angle_gamma   90.00
#
_symmetry.space_group_name_H-M   'P 1'
#
loop_
_entity.id
_entity.type
_entity.pdbx_description
1 polymer ?
#
loop_
_entity_poly.entity_id
_entity_poly.type
_entity_poly.pdbx_seq_one_letter_code
_entity_poly.pdbx_strand_id
1 'polypeptide(L)'
;MSIDAGSLTPQDLEFLQRPLHGFLSVAGGPIPAQPRPVWFEATAEGTIQLFTGPDSPKVRRLRRDPRASIVVAAPVGESERWVSVAGRVTVEPDGAHDLCTRLAARYWGVDDPARADQLAEMLAADQVRLVIHPETVSRYAN
;
A
#
# COMPACT_ATOMS: atom_id res chain seq x y z
N MET A 1 1.24 17.72 14.13
CA MET A 1 1.47 16.28 13.90
C MET A 1 1.02 15.50 15.11
N SER A 2 0.28 14.44 14.91
CA SER A 2 -0.08 13.57 16.02
C SER A 2 0.39 12.14 15.74
N ILE A 3 0.78 11.43 16.79
CA ILE A 3 1.19 10.04 16.76
C ILE A 3 0.19 9.25 17.59
N ASP A 4 -0.35 8.20 16.98
CA ASP A 4 -1.32 7.35 17.62
C ASP A 4 -0.84 5.91 17.49
N ALA A 5 -0.54 5.29 18.61
CA ALA A 5 -0.04 3.91 18.60
C ALA A 5 -1.17 2.96 18.27
N GLY A 6 -1.03 2.25 17.17
CA GLY A 6 -1.76 1.03 16.90
C GLY A 6 -2.83 1.05 15.84
N SER A 7 -3.54 2.13 15.58
CA SER A 7 -4.71 2.00 14.69
C SER A 7 -5.01 3.22 13.85
N LEU A 8 -5.61 2.94 12.70
CA LEU A 8 -6.16 3.94 11.79
C LEU A 8 -7.54 4.37 12.29
N THR A 9 -7.78 5.68 12.29
CA THR A 9 -9.10 6.24 12.65
C THR A 9 -10.05 6.12 11.45
N PRO A 10 -11.38 6.29 11.66
CA PRO A 10 -12.32 6.36 10.54
C PRO A 10 -11.95 7.46 9.52
N GLN A 11 -11.45 8.60 9.97
CA GLN A 11 -11.01 9.69 9.11
C GLN A 11 -9.77 9.31 8.30
N ASP A 12 -8.83 8.57 8.91
CA ASP A 12 -7.69 8.03 8.19
C ASP A 12 -8.15 7.08 7.09
N LEU A 13 -9.07 6.18 7.39
CA LEU A 13 -9.58 5.22 6.41
C LEU A 13 -10.29 5.91 5.26
N GLU A 14 -11.06 6.96 5.52
CA GLU A 14 -11.70 7.75 4.49
C GLU A 14 -10.67 8.38 3.55
N PHE A 15 -9.63 9.00 4.11
CA PHE A 15 -8.53 9.58 3.33
C PHE A 15 -7.83 8.51 2.48
N LEU A 16 -7.58 7.35 3.06
CA LEU A 16 -6.86 6.27 2.39
C LEU A 16 -7.71 5.53 1.33
N GLN A 17 -9.00 5.85 1.18
CA GLN A 17 -9.82 5.36 0.08
C GLN A 17 -9.54 6.10 -1.23
N ARG A 18 -8.87 7.24 -1.19
CA ARG A 18 -8.55 8.01 -2.39
C ARG A 18 -7.48 7.32 -3.22
N PRO A 19 -7.49 7.48 -4.58
CA PRO A 19 -6.50 6.84 -5.45
C PRO A 19 -5.16 7.62 -5.41
N LEU A 20 -4.51 7.59 -4.27
CA LEU A 20 -3.23 8.24 -4.03
C LEU A 20 -2.12 7.20 -4.01
N HIS A 21 -0.91 7.58 -4.41
CA HIS A 21 0.24 6.69 -4.24
C HIS A 21 0.62 6.62 -2.78
N GLY A 22 0.91 5.41 -2.30
CA GLY A 22 1.63 5.21 -1.07
C GLY A 22 3.11 5.06 -1.37
N PHE A 23 3.97 5.53 -0.48
CA PHE A 23 5.42 5.37 -0.61
C PHE A 23 5.88 4.39 0.45
N LEU A 24 6.25 3.20 -0.02
CA LEU A 24 6.56 2.04 0.83
C LEU A 24 8.06 1.92 1.05
N SER A 25 8.46 1.74 2.32
CA SER A 25 9.82 1.38 2.71
C SER A 25 9.79 0.09 3.50
N VAL A 26 10.71 -0.84 3.19
CA VAL A 26 10.84 -2.12 3.90
C VAL A 26 12.14 -2.14 4.71
N ALA A 27 12.07 -2.65 5.93
CA ALA A 27 13.19 -2.60 6.87
C ALA A 27 14.42 -3.40 6.42
N GLY A 28 14.20 -4.50 5.70
CA GLY A 28 15.29 -5.34 5.18
C GLY A 28 15.96 -4.81 3.93
N GLY A 29 15.63 -3.60 3.49
CA GLY A 29 16.17 -2.98 2.30
C GLY A 29 17.46 -2.19 2.55
N PRO A 30 17.88 -1.38 1.55
CA PRO A 30 19.09 -0.59 1.67
C PRO A 30 18.97 0.50 2.73
N ILE A 31 20.13 0.97 3.21
CA ILE A 31 20.26 2.11 4.12
C ILE A 31 21.07 3.19 3.40
N PRO A 32 20.55 4.41 3.22
CA PRO A 32 19.21 4.87 3.63
C PRO A 32 18.09 4.15 2.90
N ALA A 33 16.91 4.14 3.52
CA ALA A 33 15.72 3.56 2.92
C ALA A 33 15.39 4.25 1.59
N GLN A 34 14.93 3.46 0.63
CA GLN A 34 14.54 3.97 -0.69
C GLN A 34 13.07 3.69 -0.92
N PRO A 35 12.18 4.64 -0.55
CA PRO A 35 10.73 4.45 -0.71
C PRO A 35 10.34 4.24 -2.17
N ARG A 36 9.36 3.39 -2.39
CA ARG A 36 8.81 3.11 -3.72
C ARG A 36 7.33 3.44 -3.76
N PRO A 37 6.85 4.11 -4.81
CA PRO A 37 5.43 4.35 -4.98
C PRO A 37 4.70 3.04 -5.24
N VAL A 38 3.56 2.85 -4.59
CA VAL A 38 2.74 1.65 -4.73
C VAL A 38 1.27 2.01 -4.79
N TRP A 39 0.48 1.16 -5.42
CA TRP A 39 -0.97 1.14 -5.26
C TRP A 39 -1.29 0.38 -3.97
N PHE A 40 -2.31 0.80 -3.27
CA PHE A 40 -2.68 0.16 -2.02
C PHE A 40 -4.19 0.24 -1.79
N GLU A 41 -4.67 -0.57 -0.87
CA GLU A 41 -6.06 -0.55 -0.39
C GLU A 41 -6.04 -0.59 1.14
N ALA A 42 -6.73 0.36 1.76
CA ALA A 42 -6.97 0.28 3.20
C ALA A 42 -8.26 -0.49 3.44
N THR A 43 -8.23 -1.46 4.34
CA THR A 43 -9.38 -2.32 4.63
C THR A 43 -10.21 -1.80 5.79
N ALA A 44 -11.46 -2.26 5.89
CA ALA A 44 -12.34 -1.92 7.00
C ALA A 44 -11.78 -2.39 8.36
N GLU A 45 -10.95 -3.43 8.34
CA GLU A 45 -10.28 -3.94 9.54
C GLU A 45 -9.11 -3.08 9.99
N GLY A 46 -8.76 -2.05 9.22
CA GLY A 46 -7.67 -1.14 9.58
C GLY A 46 -6.29 -1.62 9.14
N THR A 47 -6.21 -2.51 8.17
CA THR A 47 -4.94 -2.93 7.56
C THR A 47 -4.75 -2.23 6.22
N ILE A 48 -3.51 -2.25 5.71
CA ILE A 48 -3.20 -1.75 4.37
C ILE A 48 -2.63 -2.89 3.57
N GLN A 49 -3.15 -3.12 2.37
CA GLN A 49 -2.71 -4.23 1.54
C GLN A 49 -2.33 -3.78 0.14
N LEU A 50 -1.39 -4.52 -0.44
CA LEU A 50 -0.93 -4.35 -1.81
C LEU A 50 -0.56 -5.70 -2.40
N PHE A 51 -0.36 -5.76 -3.71
CA PHE A 51 0.04 -6.98 -4.39
C PHE A 51 1.41 -6.81 -5.02
N THR A 52 2.12 -7.91 -5.19
CA THR A 52 3.43 -7.95 -5.86
C THR A 52 3.74 -9.37 -6.31
N GLY A 53 4.76 -9.54 -7.14
CA GLY A 53 5.23 -10.87 -7.49
C GLY A 53 5.84 -11.59 -6.28
N PRO A 54 5.70 -12.93 -6.19
CA PRO A 54 6.18 -13.70 -5.03
C PRO A 54 7.69 -13.66 -4.86
N ASP A 55 8.43 -13.39 -5.93
CA ASP A 55 9.89 -13.32 -5.92
C ASP A 55 10.43 -11.89 -6.01
N SER A 56 9.59 -10.89 -5.79
CA SER A 56 10.03 -9.49 -5.85
C SER A 56 11.05 -9.16 -4.76
N PRO A 57 11.90 -8.14 -4.97
CA PRO A 57 12.85 -7.72 -3.92
C PRO A 57 12.18 -7.37 -2.60
N LYS A 58 11.00 -6.75 -2.63
CA LYS A 58 10.31 -6.40 -1.39
C LYS A 58 9.85 -7.64 -0.61
N VAL A 59 9.42 -8.71 -1.27
CA VAL A 59 9.05 -9.95 -0.60
C VAL A 59 10.27 -10.60 0.04
N ARG A 60 11.39 -10.67 -0.69
CA ARG A 60 12.63 -11.23 -0.14
C ARG A 60 13.10 -10.47 1.10
N ARG A 61 13.02 -9.14 1.05
CA ARG A 61 13.41 -8.28 2.19
C ARG A 61 12.47 -8.46 3.37
N LEU A 62 11.17 -8.56 3.12
CA LEU A 62 10.16 -8.77 4.17
C LEU A 62 10.28 -10.15 4.83
N ARG A 63 10.77 -11.15 4.11
CA ARG A 63 11.05 -12.47 4.72
C ARG A 63 12.20 -12.40 5.71
N ARG A 64 13.17 -11.50 5.51
CA ARG A 64 14.28 -11.29 6.43
C ARG A 64 13.90 -10.41 7.61
N ASP A 65 13.09 -9.38 7.37
CA ASP A 65 12.60 -8.46 8.38
C ASP A 65 11.18 -8.02 7.97
N PRO A 66 10.13 -8.48 8.67
CA PRO A 66 8.76 -8.26 8.25
C PRO A 66 8.22 -6.86 8.57
N ARG A 67 9.08 -5.90 8.86
CA ARG A 67 8.64 -4.54 9.18
C ARG A 67 8.65 -3.66 7.94
N ALA A 68 7.63 -2.81 7.81
CA ALA A 68 7.54 -1.84 6.73
C ALA A 68 6.82 -0.59 7.20
N SER A 69 7.00 0.47 6.43
CA SER A 69 6.22 1.70 6.63
C SER A 69 5.72 2.20 5.28
N ILE A 70 4.58 2.88 5.32
CA ILE A 70 3.99 3.50 4.14
C ILE A 70 3.51 4.91 4.52
N VAL A 71 3.78 5.89 3.68
CA VAL A 71 3.24 7.24 3.83
C VAL A 71 2.39 7.57 2.62
N VAL A 72 1.24 8.20 2.88
CA VAL A 72 0.30 8.65 1.86
C VAL A 72 0.05 10.12 2.11
N ALA A 73 0.20 10.94 1.08
CA ALA A 73 0.03 12.38 1.18
C ALA A 73 -1.03 12.88 0.21
N ALA A 74 -1.76 13.92 0.61
CA ALA A 74 -2.65 14.62 -0.28
C ALA A 74 -1.86 15.27 -1.42
N PRO A 75 -2.47 15.43 -2.62
CA PRO A 75 -1.78 16.02 -3.76
C PRO A 75 -1.39 17.47 -3.50
N VAL A 76 -0.35 17.91 -4.20
CA VAL A 76 0.01 19.33 -4.26
C VAL A 76 -1.19 20.13 -4.78
N GLY A 77 -1.47 21.25 -4.13
CA GLY A 77 -2.63 22.10 -4.44
C GLY A 77 -3.78 21.95 -3.46
N GLU A 78 -3.78 20.90 -2.64
CA GLU A 78 -4.72 20.75 -1.53
C GLU A 78 -4.03 21.14 -0.22
N SER A 79 -4.81 21.35 0.83
CA SER A 79 -4.24 21.55 2.17
C SER A 79 -3.35 20.36 2.55
N GLU A 80 -2.24 20.66 3.19
CA GLU A 80 -1.29 19.59 3.54
C GLU A 80 -1.93 18.59 4.47
N ARG A 81 -1.86 17.33 4.08
CA ARG A 81 -2.33 16.21 4.88
C ARG A 81 -1.57 14.97 4.49
N TRP A 82 -1.16 14.18 5.49
CA TRP A 82 -0.57 12.87 5.25
C TRP A 82 -0.87 11.91 6.41
N VAL A 83 -0.80 10.64 6.09
CA VAL A 83 -0.89 9.53 7.06
C VAL A 83 0.30 8.62 6.83
N SER A 84 1.02 8.30 7.89
CA SER A 84 2.16 7.38 7.87
C SER A 84 1.88 6.20 8.79
N VAL A 85 2.06 5.01 8.27
CA VAL A 85 1.79 3.76 8.99
C VAL A 85 3.05 2.92 9.01
N ALA A 86 3.47 2.50 10.20
CA ALA A 86 4.54 1.51 10.35
C ALA A 86 3.96 0.27 11.03
N GLY A 87 4.38 -0.89 10.57
CA GLY A 87 3.86 -2.12 11.15
C GLY A 87 4.52 -3.36 10.61
N ARG A 88 3.95 -4.48 10.96
CA ARG A 88 4.41 -5.80 10.55
C ARG A 88 3.62 -6.27 9.34
N VAL A 89 4.31 -6.87 8.38
CA VAL A 89 3.72 -7.33 7.12
C VAL A 89 3.59 -8.84 7.14
N THR A 90 2.42 -9.34 6.74
CA THR A 90 2.25 -10.75 6.41
C THR A 90 2.18 -10.90 4.89
N VAL A 91 2.74 -11.99 4.39
CA VAL A 91 2.73 -12.35 2.97
C VAL A 91 1.65 -13.41 2.79
N GLU A 92 0.57 -13.05 2.11
CA GLU A 92 -0.58 -13.91 1.93
C GLU A 92 -0.63 -14.43 0.49
N PRO A 93 -0.73 -15.75 0.27
CA PRO A 93 -0.78 -16.30 -1.07
C PRO A 93 -2.12 -16.06 -1.77
N ASP A 94 -3.19 -15.81 -1.01
CA ASP A 94 -4.54 -15.71 -1.53
C ASP A 94 -5.00 -14.26 -1.65
N GLY A 95 -5.90 -13.98 -2.60
CA GLY A 95 -6.58 -12.70 -2.74
C GLY A 95 -5.83 -11.64 -3.52
N ALA A 96 -4.61 -11.92 -3.98
CA ALA A 96 -3.80 -10.93 -4.69
C ALA A 96 -4.39 -10.55 -6.06
N HIS A 97 -4.91 -11.50 -6.81
CA HIS A 97 -5.49 -11.23 -8.13
C HIS A 97 -6.77 -10.40 -8.02
N ASP A 98 -7.63 -10.69 -7.04
CA ASP A 98 -8.83 -9.89 -6.79
C ASP A 98 -8.44 -8.46 -6.38
N LEU A 99 -7.45 -8.32 -5.51
CA LEU A 99 -6.91 -7.01 -5.11
C LEU A 99 -6.36 -6.26 -6.31
N CYS A 100 -5.58 -6.93 -7.16
CA CYS A 100 -5.04 -6.34 -8.40
C CYS A 100 -6.16 -5.77 -9.27
N THR A 101 -7.24 -6.50 -9.47
CA THR A 101 -8.39 -6.07 -10.24
C THR A 101 -9.05 -4.82 -9.63
N ARG A 102 -9.26 -4.81 -8.31
CA ARG A 102 -9.85 -3.65 -7.63
C ARG A 102 -8.96 -2.42 -7.73
N LEU A 103 -7.65 -2.59 -7.56
CA LEU A 103 -6.71 -1.48 -7.62
C LEU A 103 -6.55 -0.94 -9.03
N ALA A 104 -6.54 -1.80 -10.05
CA ALA A 104 -6.51 -1.35 -11.43
C ALA A 104 -7.72 -0.47 -11.77
N ALA A 105 -8.91 -0.87 -11.34
CA ALA A 105 -10.12 -0.07 -11.53
C ALA A 105 -10.03 1.27 -10.79
N ARG A 106 -9.46 1.26 -9.59
CA ARG A 106 -9.34 2.46 -8.75
C ARG A 106 -8.36 3.49 -9.33
N TYR A 107 -7.21 3.02 -9.83
CA TYR A 107 -6.12 3.90 -10.26
C TYR A 107 -6.17 4.22 -11.76
N TRP A 108 -6.65 3.31 -12.58
CA TRP A 108 -6.69 3.49 -14.04
C TRP A 108 -8.06 3.88 -14.59
N GLY A 109 -9.15 3.51 -13.89
CA GLY A 109 -10.48 3.54 -14.49
C GLY A 109 -10.71 2.32 -15.38
N VAL A 110 -11.87 2.26 -16.04
CA VAL A 110 -12.34 0.98 -16.60
C VAL A 110 -12.40 0.90 -18.13
N ASP A 111 -12.15 2.00 -18.86
CA ASP A 111 -12.54 2.08 -20.27
C ASP A 111 -11.38 2.18 -21.28
N ASP A 112 -10.13 2.01 -20.84
CA ASP A 112 -8.99 2.07 -21.76
C ASP A 112 -8.57 0.66 -22.19
N PRO A 113 -8.67 0.32 -23.51
CA PRO A 113 -8.27 -1.00 -24.00
C PRO A 113 -6.81 -1.35 -23.72
N ALA A 114 -5.90 -0.36 -23.74
CA ALA A 114 -4.49 -0.59 -23.44
C ALA A 114 -4.31 -1.01 -21.96
N ARG A 115 -5.12 -0.45 -21.07
CA ARG A 115 -5.12 -0.84 -19.66
C ARG A 115 -5.68 -2.23 -19.45
N ALA A 116 -6.69 -2.63 -20.24
CA ALA A 116 -7.24 -3.99 -20.19
C ALA A 116 -6.17 -5.04 -20.51
N ASP A 117 -5.34 -4.79 -21.52
CA ASP A 117 -4.24 -5.68 -21.89
C ASP A 117 -3.18 -5.75 -20.77
N GLN A 118 -2.82 -4.62 -20.19
CA GLN A 118 -1.89 -4.56 -19.06
C GLN A 118 -2.43 -5.33 -17.86
N LEU A 119 -3.72 -5.17 -17.55
CA LEU A 119 -4.35 -5.90 -16.45
C LEU A 119 -4.34 -7.40 -16.71
N ALA A 120 -4.63 -7.83 -17.94
CA ALA A 120 -4.57 -9.24 -18.31
C ALA A 120 -3.18 -9.84 -18.09
N GLU A 121 -2.12 -9.10 -18.45
CA GLU A 121 -0.75 -9.54 -18.20
C GLU A 121 -0.46 -9.66 -16.70
N MET A 122 -0.89 -8.68 -15.91
CA MET A 122 -0.71 -8.70 -14.46
C MET A 122 -1.43 -9.90 -13.83
N LEU A 123 -2.65 -10.18 -14.27
CA LEU A 123 -3.44 -11.31 -13.75
C LEU A 123 -2.92 -12.66 -14.22
N ALA A 124 -2.16 -12.72 -15.31
CA ALA A 124 -1.53 -13.95 -15.79
C ALA A 124 -0.26 -14.28 -14.99
N ALA A 125 0.31 -13.32 -14.29
CA ALA A 125 1.51 -13.52 -13.46
C ALA A 125 1.14 -13.99 -12.05
N ASP A 126 2.04 -14.75 -11.44
CA ASP A 126 1.90 -15.10 -10.02
C ASP A 126 2.00 -13.86 -9.15
N GLN A 127 1.15 -13.79 -8.14
CA GLN A 127 1.09 -12.64 -7.23
C GLN A 127 0.87 -13.11 -5.80
N VAL A 128 1.37 -12.31 -4.86
CA VAL A 128 1.07 -12.45 -3.43
C VAL A 128 0.50 -11.13 -2.91
N ARG A 129 -0.23 -11.20 -1.83
CA ARG A 129 -0.81 -10.05 -1.16
C ARG A 129 0.03 -9.75 0.07
N LEU A 130 0.48 -8.51 0.18
CA LEU A 130 1.19 -8.02 1.36
C LEU A 130 0.20 -7.24 2.21
N VAL A 131 0.11 -7.61 3.49
CA VAL A 131 -0.81 -6.96 4.43
C VAL A 131 0.01 -6.33 5.54
N ILE A 132 -0.07 -5.00 5.65
CA ILE A 132 0.57 -4.24 6.71
C ILE A 132 -0.42 -4.15 7.88
N HIS A 133 0.00 -4.68 9.03
CA HIS A 133 -0.75 -4.61 10.28
C HIS A 133 -0.19 -3.43 11.08
N PRO A 134 -0.94 -2.31 11.20
CA PRO A 134 -0.40 -1.11 11.84
C PRO A 134 0.01 -1.34 13.29
N GLU A 135 1.18 -0.83 13.64
CA GLU A 135 1.69 -0.77 15.01
C GLU A 135 1.85 0.67 15.47
N THR A 136 2.20 1.56 14.54
CA THR A 136 2.34 2.99 14.81
C THR A 136 1.73 3.77 13.66
N VAL A 137 0.88 4.72 13.97
CA VAL A 137 0.28 5.62 12.99
C VAL A 137 0.60 7.05 13.39
N SER A 138 1.15 7.81 12.44
CA SER A 138 1.31 9.25 12.62
C SER A 138 0.60 9.97 11.48
N ARG A 139 0.10 11.16 11.78
CA ARG A 139 -0.70 11.94 10.84
C ARG A 139 -0.49 13.41 11.01
N TYR A 140 -0.75 14.13 9.92
CA TYR A 140 -0.76 15.59 9.89
C TYR A 140 -1.91 16.07 9.03
N ALA A 141 -2.58 17.11 9.48
CA ALA A 141 -3.57 17.82 8.68
C ALA A 141 -3.49 19.31 9.03
N ASN A 142 -3.45 20.14 7.98
CA ASN A 142 -3.40 21.59 8.14
C ASN A 142 -4.74 22.20 7.74
#